data_e931630f262530cf4d053dd4d50ca31b
#
_entry.id   e931630f262530cf4d053dd4d50ca31b
#
_cell.length_a   1.000
_cell.length_b   1.000
_cell.length_c   1.000
_cell.angle_alpha   90.00
_cell.angle_beta   90.00
_cell.angle_gamma   90.00
#
_symmetry.space_group_name_H-M   'P 1'
#
loop_
_entity.id
_entity.type
_entity.pdbx_description
1 polymer ?
#
loop_
_entity_poly.entity_id
_entity_poly.type
_entity_poly.pdbx_seq_one_letter_code
_entity_poly.pdbx_strand_id
1 'polypeptide(L)'
;VKHTVVADQWPKVGTTDLTSHVAALKAAKPDLVFSSLLFADLPIFMRTAHGAGLMDGGTKFVFPAAGFQHTLLKKSFTPAGMIFGHNTLYFDLPNAGALQKQFVQEYEAKYKDYPHWEADRAYFAMQVYKAGVEAAQKAKNAWPSQEDIINAMEGIKVESLGGPGQMRKDHIAEQTFYQGITTHNNRYDFPTLGQIDTMYTDQLQKPPGTDFWKWIETAQIKL
;
A
#
# COMPACT_ATOMS: atom_id res chain seq x y z
N VAL A 1 -21.57 3.05 1.10
CA VAL A 1 -22.26 2.00 0.32
C VAL A 1 -22.87 1.02 1.29
N LYS A 2 -24.21 0.77 1.19
CA LYS A 2 -24.86 -0.28 2.00
C LYS A 2 -24.37 -1.63 1.50
N HIS A 3 -23.93 -2.49 2.42
CA HIS A 3 -23.47 -3.83 2.12
C HIS A 3 -23.95 -4.81 3.20
N THR A 4 -23.92 -6.09 2.90
CA THR A 4 -24.19 -7.18 3.84
C THR A 4 -22.94 -8.07 3.88
N VAL A 5 -22.42 -8.33 5.07
CA VAL A 5 -21.33 -9.28 5.26
C VAL A 5 -21.95 -10.70 5.24
N VAL A 6 -21.64 -11.46 4.20
CA VAL A 6 -22.16 -12.83 3.99
C VAL A 6 -21.19 -13.90 4.50
N ALA A 7 -19.93 -13.59 4.66
CA ALA A 7 -18.92 -14.44 5.29
C ALA A 7 -17.79 -13.58 5.87
N ASP A 8 -17.26 -14.01 6.99
CA ASP A 8 -16.10 -13.39 7.64
C ASP A 8 -15.12 -14.49 8.06
N GLN A 9 -13.86 -14.38 7.60
CA GLN A 9 -12.87 -15.42 7.75
C GLN A 9 -11.57 -14.86 8.35
N TRP A 10 -11.13 -15.44 9.44
CA TRP A 10 -9.95 -15.02 10.21
C TRP A 10 -8.93 -16.15 10.32
N PRO A 11 -8.16 -16.44 9.24
CA PRO A 11 -7.09 -17.42 9.34
C PRO A 11 -5.99 -16.93 10.28
N LYS A 12 -5.39 -17.86 11.00
CA LYS A 12 -4.21 -17.55 11.80
C LYS A 12 -3.05 -17.14 10.88
N VAL A 13 -2.32 -16.08 11.23
CA VAL A 13 -1.13 -15.63 10.47
C VAL A 13 -0.14 -16.80 10.31
N GLY A 14 0.34 -16.97 9.08
CA GLY A 14 1.25 -18.07 8.74
C GLY A 14 0.54 -19.41 8.46
N THR A 15 -0.80 -19.39 8.30
CA THR A 15 -1.54 -20.59 7.90
C THR A 15 -1.16 -21.00 6.48
N THR A 16 -0.68 -22.24 6.31
CA THR A 16 -0.25 -22.78 5.02
C THR A 16 -1.38 -23.47 4.23
N ASP A 17 -2.49 -23.80 4.89
CA ASP A 17 -3.68 -24.39 4.27
C ASP A 17 -4.90 -23.49 4.52
N LEU A 18 -5.38 -22.86 3.47
CA LEU A 18 -6.55 -21.98 3.46
C LEU A 18 -7.79 -22.62 2.81
N THR A 19 -7.78 -23.92 2.56
CA THR A 19 -8.83 -24.64 1.83
C THR A 19 -10.20 -24.48 2.48
N SER A 20 -10.29 -24.61 3.80
CA SER A 20 -11.57 -24.45 4.53
C SER A 20 -12.11 -23.01 4.47
N HIS A 21 -11.23 -22.01 4.59
CA HIS A 21 -11.60 -20.60 4.47
C HIS A 21 -12.11 -20.26 3.08
N VAL A 22 -11.40 -20.72 2.04
CA VAL A 22 -11.82 -20.54 0.64
C VAL A 22 -13.12 -21.26 0.35
N ALA A 23 -13.31 -22.47 0.85
CA ALA A 23 -14.57 -23.21 0.69
C ALA A 23 -15.76 -22.47 1.33
N ALA A 24 -15.58 -21.90 2.54
CA ALA A 24 -16.59 -21.09 3.20
C ALA A 24 -16.96 -19.83 2.40
N LEU A 25 -15.95 -19.10 1.87
CA LEU A 25 -16.18 -17.95 1.01
C LEU A 25 -16.94 -18.35 -0.27
N LYS A 26 -16.54 -19.45 -0.92
CA LYS A 26 -17.21 -19.93 -2.14
C LYS A 26 -18.67 -20.34 -1.87
N ALA A 27 -18.95 -20.99 -0.75
CA ALA A 27 -20.30 -21.35 -0.36
C ALA A 27 -21.20 -20.14 -0.10
N ALA A 28 -20.64 -19.05 0.42
CA ALA A 28 -21.36 -17.81 0.72
C ALA A 28 -21.69 -17.00 -0.56
N LYS A 29 -21.07 -17.28 -1.72
CA LYS A 29 -21.28 -16.62 -3.02
C LYS A 29 -21.22 -15.09 -2.93
N PRO A 30 -20.13 -14.50 -2.43
CA PRO A 30 -20.03 -13.05 -2.28
C PRO A 30 -19.92 -12.34 -3.64
N ASP A 31 -20.49 -11.14 -3.75
CA ASP A 31 -20.26 -10.25 -4.89
C ASP A 31 -18.85 -9.65 -4.86
N LEU A 32 -18.30 -9.48 -3.65
CA LEU A 32 -16.99 -8.89 -3.42
C LEU A 32 -16.29 -9.59 -2.26
N VAL A 33 -15.01 -9.91 -2.44
CA VAL A 33 -14.10 -10.34 -1.39
C VAL A 33 -13.10 -9.21 -1.11
N PHE A 34 -13.12 -8.67 0.10
CA PHE A 34 -12.09 -7.77 0.61
C PHE A 34 -11.15 -8.57 1.50
N SER A 35 -9.85 -8.44 1.29
CA SER A 35 -8.87 -9.17 2.09
C SER A 35 -7.66 -8.31 2.42
N SER A 36 -7.30 -8.31 3.71
CA SER A 36 -6.09 -7.68 4.26
C SER A 36 -4.95 -8.67 4.51
N LEU A 37 -5.00 -9.85 3.91
CA LEU A 37 -3.90 -10.82 4.01
C LEU A 37 -2.59 -10.24 3.49
N LEU A 38 -1.51 -10.52 4.23
CA LEU A 38 -0.17 -10.01 3.96
C LEU A 38 0.85 -11.15 3.86
N PHE A 39 2.06 -10.82 3.46
CA PHE A 39 3.20 -11.73 3.36
C PHE A 39 2.88 -13.01 2.57
N ALA A 40 3.30 -14.16 3.07
CA ALA A 40 3.06 -15.45 2.43
C ALA A 40 1.57 -15.85 2.36
N ASP A 41 0.74 -15.31 3.25
CA ASP A 41 -0.67 -15.69 3.36
C ASP A 41 -1.47 -15.29 2.11
N LEU A 42 -1.17 -14.12 1.53
CA LEU A 42 -1.88 -13.68 0.32
C LEU A 42 -1.57 -14.54 -0.92
N PRO A 43 -0.31 -14.83 -1.30
CA PRO A 43 -0.05 -15.77 -2.39
C PRO A 43 -0.62 -17.17 -2.17
N ILE A 44 -0.66 -17.66 -0.93
CA ILE A 44 -1.29 -18.95 -0.58
C ILE A 44 -2.80 -18.87 -0.82
N PHE A 45 -3.45 -17.81 -0.32
CA PHE A 45 -4.87 -17.57 -0.56
C PHE A 45 -5.18 -17.52 -2.06
N MET A 46 -4.41 -16.76 -2.82
CA MET A 46 -4.62 -16.60 -4.26
C MET A 46 -4.54 -17.92 -5.02
N ARG A 47 -3.55 -18.77 -4.72
CA ARG A 47 -3.43 -20.10 -5.32
C ARG A 47 -4.58 -21.01 -4.93
N THR A 48 -4.94 -21.03 -3.65
CA THR A 48 -6.05 -21.85 -3.13
C THR A 48 -7.38 -21.41 -3.73
N ALA A 49 -7.66 -20.11 -3.75
CA ALA A 49 -8.88 -19.53 -4.29
C ALA A 49 -9.02 -19.75 -5.81
N HIS A 50 -7.93 -19.59 -6.56
CA HIS A 50 -7.88 -19.90 -7.97
C HIS A 50 -8.12 -21.39 -8.23
N GLY A 51 -7.37 -22.27 -7.56
CA GLY A 51 -7.53 -23.72 -7.70
C GLY A 51 -8.92 -24.24 -7.30
N ALA A 52 -9.59 -23.59 -6.37
CA ALA A 52 -10.96 -23.91 -5.97
C ALA A 52 -12.04 -23.30 -6.88
N GLY A 53 -11.67 -22.48 -7.88
CA GLY A 53 -12.61 -21.78 -8.75
C GLY A 53 -13.44 -20.70 -8.06
N LEU A 54 -12.95 -20.11 -6.96
CA LEU A 54 -13.60 -18.97 -6.31
C LEU A 54 -13.55 -17.71 -7.19
N MET A 55 -12.56 -17.64 -8.08
CA MET A 55 -12.30 -16.49 -8.94
C MET A 55 -12.98 -16.58 -10.32
N ASP A 56 -13.65 -17.69 -10.63
CA ASP A 56 -14.23 -17.94 -11.96
C ASP A 56 -15.64 -17.34 -12.12
N GLY A 57 -16.27 -16.88 -11.04
CA GLY A 57 -17.70 -16.59 -10.98
C GLY A 57 -18.10 -15.11 -10.99
N GLY A 58 -17.27 -14.19 -11.38
CA GLY A 58 -17.63 -12.75 -11.41
C GLY A 58 -17.51 -12.03 -10.07
N THR A 59 -17.18 -12.73 -8.97
CA THR A 59 -16.81 -12.13 -7.67
C THR A 59 -15.68 -11.13 -7.89
N LYS A 60 -15.81 -9.93 -7.34
CA LYS A 60 -14.77 -8.90 -7.35
C LYS A 60 -13.82 -9.10 -6.17
N PHE A 61 -12.56 -8.74 -6.34
CA PHE A 61 -11.54 -8.88 -5.30
C PHE A 61 -10.83 -7.57 -5.04
N VAL A 62 -10.66 -7.24 -3.77
CA VAL A 62 -9.97 -6.04 -3.29
C VAL A 62 -8.89 -6.44 -2.29
N PHE A 63 -7.65 -6.11 -2.62
CA PHE A 63 -6.47 -6.41 -1.80
C PHE A 63 -5.67 -5.11 -1.55
N PRO A 64 -5.98 -4.35 -0.49
CA PRO A 64 -5.35 -3.04 -0.23
C PRO A 64 -3.84 -3.11 -0.05
N ALA A 65 -3.31 -4.27 0.33
CA ALA A 65 -1.90 -4.46 0.62
C ALA A 65 -1.17 -5.38 -0.39
N ALA A 66 -1.79 -5.70 -1.53
CA ALA A 66 -1.20 -6.60 -2.54
C ALA A 66 0.15 -6.11 -3.08
N GLY A 67 0.36 -4.80 -3.14
CA GLY A 67 1.61 -4.20 -3.57
C GLY A 67 2.84 -4.59 -2.75
N PHE A 68 2.67 -5.12 -1.53
CA PHE A 68 3.78 -5.61 -0.71
C PHE A 68 4.48 -6.84 -1.32
N GLN A 69 3.72 -7.75 -1.93
CA GLN A 69 4.22 -8.98 -2.52
C GLN A 69 3.80 -9.17 -3.98
N HIS A 70 3.62 -8.08 -4.71
CA HIS A 70 3.08 -8.10 -6.07
C HIS A 70 3.86 -9.03 -7.02
N THR A 71 5.18 -9.12 -6.89
CA THR A 71 6.02 -10.01 -7.71
C THR A 71 5.78 -11.50 -7.46
N LEU A 72 5.19 -11.86 -6.31
CA LEU A 72 4.84 -13.24 -5.97
C LEU A 72 3.44 -13.65 -6.47
N LEU A 73 2.61 -12.69 -6.85
CA LEU A 73 1.25 -12.91 -7.34
C LEU A 73 1.29 -13.19 -8.85
N LYS A 74 1.67 -14.43 -9.23
CA LYS A 74 1.87 -14.78 -10.63
C LYS A 74 0.59 -14.79 -11.45
N LYS A 75 0.64 -14.41 -12.73
CA LYS A 75 -0.48 -14.41 -13.66
C LYS A 75 -1.22 -15.76 -13.76
N SER A 76 -0.50 -16.86 -13.50
CA SER A 76 -1.06 -18.23 -13.56
C SER A 76 -2.15 -18.50 -12.51
N PHE A 77 -2.22 -17.72 -11.44
CA PHE A 77 -3.23 -17.85 -10.38
C PHE A 77 -3.78 -16.51 -9.87
N THR A 78 -3.41 -15.42 -10.50
CA THR A 78 -3.89 -14.07 -10.16
C THR A 78 -4.57 -13.46 -11.40
N PRO A 79 -5.90 -13.56 -11.53
CA PRO A 79 -6.62 -12.98 -12.65
C PRO A 79 -6.46 -11.47 -12.75
N ALA A 80 -6.64 -10.93 -13.95
CA ALA A 80 -6.80 -9.50 -14.15
C ALA A 80 -8.16 -9.00 -13.63
N GLY A 81 -8.30 -7.69 -13.41
CA GLY A 81 -9.55 -7.06 -12.98
C GLY A 81 -9.74 -7.00 -11.47
N MET A 82 -8.70 -7.33 -10.68
CA MET A 82 -8.70 -7.17 -9.22
C MET A 82 -8.24 -5.77 -8.82
N ILE A 83 -8.70 -5.26 -7.70
CA ILE A 83 -8.23 -3.99 -7.14
C ILE A 83 -7.06 -4.26 -6.20
N PHE A 84 -5.88 -3.74 -6.54
CA PHE A 84 -4.66 -3.83 -5.76
C PHE A 84 -4.26 -2.46 -5.22
N GLY A 85 -3.98 -2.39 -3.91
CA GLY A 85 -3.32 -1.24 -3.30
C GLY A 85 -1.81 -1.39 -3.34
N HIS A 86 -1.12 -0.32 -3.74
CA HIS A 86 0.34 -0.21 -3.76
C HIS A 86 0.85 0.85 -2.77
N ASN A 87 -0.02 1.36 -1.93
CA ASN A 87 0.31 2.39 -0.95
C ASN A 87 1.14 3.53 -1.58
N THR A 88 2.29 3.86 -1.00
CA THR A 88 3.08 5.05 -1.37
C THR A 88 4.05 4.85 -2.53
N LEU A 89 4.16 3.64 -3.06
CA LEU A 89 5.03 3.35 -4.22
C LEU A 89 4.43 2.31 -5.15
N TYR A 90 4.26 2.70 -6.41
CA TYR A 90 4.03 1.77 -7.51
C TYR A 90 5.21 1.82 -8.48
N PHE A 91 5.97 0.72 -8.58
CA PHE A 91 7.24 0.66 -9.30
C PHE A 91 7.14 0.94 -10.81
N ASP A 92 6.02 0.56 -11.44
CA ASP A 92 5.76 0.67 -12.89
C ASP A 92 4.81 1.85 -13.21
N LEU A 93 4.94 2.95 -12.48
CA LEU A 93 4.11 4.14 -12.69
C LEU A 93 4.49 4.82 -14.00
N PRO A 94 3.56 4.98 -14.98
CA PRO A 94 3.88 5.52 -16.31
C PRO A 94 4.51 6.90 -16.27
N ASN A 95 4.03 7.78 -15.39
CA ASN A 95 4.48 9.16 -15.24
C ASN A 95 5.36 9.38 -14.01
N ALA A 96 6.09 8.33 -13.57
CA ALA A 96 7.00 8.44 -12.43
C ALA A 96 8.03 9.57 -12.63
N GLY A 97 8.31 10.32 -11.55
CA GLY A 97 9.37 11.33 -11.53
C GLY A 97 10.77 10.71 -11.70
N ALA A 98 11.75 11.57 -11.96
CA ALA A 98 13.13 11.12 -12.18
C ALA A 98 13.71 10.36 -10.97
N LEU A 99 13.43 10.84 -9.77
CA LEU A 99 13.88 10.20 -8.52
C LEU A 99 13.33 8.77 -8.36
N GLN A 100 12.03 8.57 -8.59
CA GLN A 100 11.43 7.25 -8.54
C GLN A 100 12.00 6.31 -9.59
N LYS A 101 12.14 6.78 -10.84
CA LYS A 101 12.73 5.99 -11.94
C LYS A 101 14.14 5.51 -11.61
N GLN A 102 14.99 6.44 -11.14
CA GLN A 102 16.35 6.11 -10.72
C GLN A 102 16.33 5.06 -9.59
N PHE A 103 15.54 5.28 -8.56
CA PHE A 103 15.45 4.37 -7.43
C PHE A 103 15.02 2.96 -7.86
N VAL A 104 13.98 2.85 -8.70
CA VAL A 104 13.50 1.55 -9.21
C VAL A 104 14.61 0.84 -9.99
N GLN A 105 15.33 1.55 -10.87
CA GLN A 105 16.44 0.98 -11.64
C GLN A 105 17.58 0.49 -10.75
N GLU A 106 17.99 1.28 -9.76
CA GLU A 106 19.04 0.90 -8.81
C GLU A 106 18.62 -0.29 -7.93
N TYR A 107 17.36 -0.31 -7.49
CA TYR A 107 16.79 -1.40 -6.71
C TYR A 107 16.77 -2.71 -7.52
N GLU A 108 16.27 -2.68 -8.75
CA GLU A 108 16.25 -3.82 -9.66
C GLU A 108 17.67 -4.33 -9.96
N ALA A 109 18.60 -3.41 -10.23
CA ALA A 109 19.99 -3.77 -10.49
C ALA A 109 20.64 -4.49 -9.31
N LYS A 110 20.33 -4.06 -8.07
CA LYS A 110 20.92 -4.59 -6.85
C LYS A 110 20.24 -5.86 -6.35
N TYR A 111 18.92 -5.88 -6.32
CA TYR A 111 18.15 -6.94 -5.65
C TYR A 111 17.53 -7.94 -6.63
N LYS A 112 17.53 -7.66 -7.94
CA LYS A 112 16.88 -8.47 -8.99
C LYS A 112 15.39 -8.67 -8.76
N ASP A 113 14.75 -7.67 -8.12
CA ASP A 113 13.33 -7.60 -7.81
C ASP A 113 12.87 -6.14 -7.89
N TYR A 114 11.57 -5.89 -7.80
CA TYR A 114 10.98 -4.56 -7.88
C TYR A 114 10.62 -4.05 -6.48
N PRO A 115 10.86 -2.76 -6.20
CA PRO A 115 10.56 -2.18 -4.90
C PRO A 115 9.05 -2.11 -4.67
N HIS A 116 8.67 -2.30 -3.42
CA HIS A 116 7.32 -2.07 -2.92
C HIS A 116 7.30 -0.87 -1.96
N TRP A 117 6.13 -0.48 -1.50
CA TRP A 117 5.88 0.71 -0.70
C TRP A 117 6.66 0.79 0.62
N GLU A 118 7.13 -0.33 1.19
CA GLU A 118 8.00 -0.27 2.38
C GLU A 118 9.38 0.34 2.06
N ALA A 119 9.87 0.15 0.84
CA ALA A 119 11.11 0.79 0.40
C ALA A 119 10.97 2.33 0.36
N ASP A 120 9.81 2.83 -0.11
CA ASP A 120 9.51 4.26 -0.09
C ASP A 120 9.33 4.78 1.34
N ARG A 121 8.65 4.04 2.20
CA ARG A 121 8.47 4.44 3.61
C ARG A 121 9.80 4.58 4.34
N ALA A 122 10.71 3.64 4.13
CA ALA A 122 12.06 3.73 4.70
C ALA A 122 12.83 4.94 4.12
N TYR A 123 12.75 5.15 2.80
CA TYR A 123 13.35 6.30 2.15
C TYR A 123 12.78 7.62 2.72
N PHE A 124 11.46 7.76 2.76
CA PHE A 124 10.78 8.94 3.31
C PHE A 124 11.17 9.20 4.77
N ALA A 125 11.19 8.17 5.62
CA ALA A 125 11.58 8.31 7.02
C ALA A 125 13.01 8.88 7.17
N MET A 126 13.94 8.40 6.34
CA MET A 126 15.31 8.91 6.33
C MET A 126 15.40 10.35 5.81
N GLN A 127 14.59 10.73 4.80
CA GLN A 127 14.54 12.11 4.32
C GLN A 127 13.98 13.06 5.37
N VAL A 128 12.92 12.67 6.08
CA VAL A 128 12.35 13.45 7.18
C VAL A 128 13.36 13.64 8.30
N TYR A 129 14.03 12.56 8.72
CA TYR A 129 15.05 12.63 9.77
C TYR A 129 16.23 13.52 9.37
N LYS A 130 16.78 13.33 8.16
CA LYS A 130 17.87 14.15 7.63
C LYS A 130 17.49 15.63 7.62
N ALA A 131 16.34 15.96 7.05
CA ALA A 131 15.87 17.34 6.96
C ALA A 131 15.62 17.94 8.36
N GLY A 132 15.10 17.16 9.31
CA GLY A 132 14.92 17.58 10.71
C GLY A 132 16.26 17.90 11.40
N VAL A 133 17.26 17.03 11.25
CA VAL A 133 18.62 17.27 11.80
C VAL A 133 19.23 18.53 11.21
N GLU A 134 19.20 18.69 9.87
CA GLU A 134 19.75 19.85 9.19
C GLU A 134 19.07 21.17 9.60
N ALA A 135 17.73 21.15 9.74
CA ALA A 135 16.98 22.31 10.19
C ALA A 135 17.28 22.69 11.64
N ALA A 136 17.33 21.70 12.54
CA ALA A 136 17.63 21.92 13.95
C ALA A 136 19.09 22.39 14.15
N GLN A 137 20.05 21.79 13.43
CA GLN A 137 21.45 22.19 13.46
C GLN A 137 21.63 23.63 13.00
N LYS A 138 20.96 24.00 11.89
CA LYS A 138 21.00 25.37 11.37
C LYS A 138 20.42 26.38 12.34
N ALA A 139 19.31 26.04 13.01
CA ALA A 139 18.67 26.92 13.98
C ALA A 139 19.55 27.19 15.22
N LYS A 140 20.28 26.17 15.69
CA LYS A 140 21.12 26.24 16.90
C LYS A 140 22.58 26.63 16.64
N ASN A 141 23.03 26.53 15.40
CA ASN A 141 24.46 26.63 15.03
C ASN A 141 25.36 25.67 15.84
N ALA A 142 24.82 24.51 16.22
CA ALA A 142 25.48 23.45 16.99
C ALA A 142 24.80 22.10 16.72
N TRP A 143 25.39 20.99 17.17
CA TRP A 143 24.73 19.70 17.08
C TRP A 143 23.44 19.70 17.92
N PRO A 144 22.26 19.38 17.33
CA PRO A 144 20.98 19.48 18.01
C PRO A 144 20.75 18.34 19.02
N SER A 145 19.95 18.61 20.05
CA SER A 145 19.40 17.57 20.91
C SER A 145 18.32 16.76 20.20
N GLN A 146 17.95 15.62 20.74
CA GLN A 146 16.84 14.80 20.21
C GLN A 146 15.53 15.60 20.13
N GLU A 147 15.22 16.39 21.16
CA GLU A 147 14.03 17.23 21.20
C GLU A 147 14.01 18.29 20.09
N ASP A 148 15.16 18.91 19.83
CA ASP A 148 15.27 19.86 18.72
C ASP A 148 15.01 19.23 17.36
N ILE A 149 15.48 17.98 17.16
CA ILE A 149 15.27 17.23 15.93
C ILE A 149 13.77 16.88 15.79
N ILE A 150 13.13 16.38 16.85
CA ILE A 150 11.71 16.06 16.85
C ILE A 150 10.87 17.29 16.47
N ASN A 151 11.10 18.42 17.15
CA ASN A 151 10.40 19.66 16.89
C ASN A 151 10.62 20.17 15.45
N ALA A 152 11.82 19.99 14.90
CA ALA A 152 12.14 20.37 13.53
C ALA A 152 11.51 19.45 12.49
N MET A 153 11.20 18.19 12.83
CA MET A 153 10.52 17.24 11.95
C MET A 153 9.01 17.52 11.86
N GLU A 154 8.41 18.17 12.85
CA GLU A 154 6.99 18.48 12.87
C GLU A 154 6.60 19.47 11.76
N GLY A 155 5.73 19.04 10.86
CA GLY A 155 5.27 19.85 9.72
C GLY A 155 6.28 19.93 8.56
N ILE A 156 7.41 19.20 8.63
CA ILE A 156 8.45 19.27 7.59
C ILE A 156 7.96 18.63 6.29
N LYS A 157 8.30 19.25 5.17
CA LYS A 157 8.01 18.73 3.83
C LYS A 157 9.31 18.22 3.21
N VAL A 158 9.23 17.07 2.59
CA VAL A 158 10.35 16.44 1.88
C VAL A 158 9.87 15.79 0.59
N GLU A 159 10.78 15.57 -0.35
CA GLU A 159 10.49 14.72 -1.51
C GLU A 159 10.58 13.25 -1.11
N SER A 160 9.54 12.47 -1.44
CA SER A 160 9.56 11.01 -1.39
C SER A 160 9.65 10.42 -2.80
N LEU A 161 9.74 9.10 -2.92
CA LEU A 161 9.79 8.46 -4.23
C LEU A 161 8.48 8.65 -5.00
N GLY A 162 7.35 8.65 -4.32
CA GLY A 162 6.03 8.89 -4.90
C GLY A 162 5.67 10.38 -5.12
N GLY A 163 6.62 11.30 -4.90
CA GLY A 163 6.40 12.74 -4.99
C GLY A 163 6.48 13.46 -3.63
N PRO A 164 5.91 14.65 -3.50
CA PRO A 164 6.00 15.41 -2.25
C PRO A 164 5.36 14.67 -1.08
N GLY A 165 5.99 14.76 0.08
CA GLY A 165 5.49 14.21 1.32
C GLY A 165 5.66 15.18 2.48
N GLN A 166 4.93 14.97 3.55
CA GLN A 166 4.97 15.79 4.76
C GLN A 166 4.88 14.94 6.02
N MET A 167 5.66 15.27 7.02
CA MET A 167 5.42 14.81 8.38
C MET A 167 4.52 15.82 9.08
N ARG A 168 3.32 15.41 9.49
CA ARG A 168 2.38 16.28 10.22
C ARG A 168 2.88 16.52 11.65
N LYS A 169 2.34 17.57 12.28
CA LYS A 169 2.63 17.87 13.70
C LYS A 169 2.10 16.82 14.69
N ASP A 170 1.15 15.99 14.26
CA ASP A 170 0.67 14.83 15.03
C ASP A 170 1.38 13.51 14.65
N HIS A 171 2.55 13.62 14.03
CA HIS A 171 3.47 12.55 13.66
C HIS A 171 2.89 11.53 12.65
N ILE A 172 1.91 11.96 11.88
CA ILE A 172 1.38 11.18 10.76
C ILE A 172 2.04 11.63 9.46
N ALA A 173 2.53 10.68 8.68
CA ALA A 173 3.08 10.94 7.34
C ALA A 173 1.96 11.14 6.32
N GLU A 174 2.10 12.16 5.48
CA GLU A 174 1.26 12.38 4.30
C GLU A 174 2.11 12.16 3.05
N GLN A 175 1.64 11.30 2.16
CA GLN A 175 2.30 10.94 0.91
C GLN A 175 1.25 10.62 -0.16
N THR A 176 1.69 10.47 -1.40
CA THR A 176 0.84 9.97 -2.49
C THR A 176 0.52 8.49 -2.25
N PHE A 177 -0.72 8.11 -2.52
CA PHE A 177 -1.22 6.74 -2.43
C PHE A 177 -1.63 6.24 -3.81
N TYR A 178 -1.26 5.01 -4.14
CA TYR A 178 -1.57 4.36 -5.42
C TYR A 178 -2.42 3.11 -5.20
N GLN A 179 -3.46 3.01 -6.01
CA GLN A 179 -4.24 1.78 -6.16
C GLN A 179 -4.66 1.64 -7.62
N GLY A 180 -5.14 0.48 -8.01
CA GLY A 180 -5.63 0.33 -9.37
C GLY A 180 -6.16 -1.06 -9.68
N ILE A 181 -6.62 -1.21 -10.91
CA ILE A 181 -7.16 -2.46 -11.43
C ILE A 181 -6.06 -3.24 -12.13
N THR A 182 -5.89 -4.50 -11.75
CA THR A 182 -4.86 -5.36 -12.33
C THR A 182 -5.10 -5.70 -13.78
N THR A 183 -4.00 -5.79 -14.55
CA THR A 183 -3.99 -6.22 -15.96
C THR A 183 -2.88 -7.23 -16.21
N HIS A 184 -3.09 -8.11 -17.21
CA HIS A 184 -2.04 -9.00 -17.75
C HIS A 184 -1.32 -8.41 -18.95
N ASN A 185 -1.75 -7.24 -19.44
CA ASN A 185 -1.11 -6.57 -20.58
C ASN A 185 0.20 -5.89 -20.15
N ASN A 186 1.20 -6.71 -19.88
CA ASN A 186 2.53 -6.29 -19.46
C ASN A 186 3.57 -7.39 -19.74
N ARG A 187 4.87 -7.06 -19.61
CA ARG A 187 6.02 -7.96 -19.86
C ARG A 187 6.36 -8.89 -18.70
N TYR A 188 5.78 -8.70 -17.52
CA TYR A 188 6.10 -9.44 -16.31
C TYR A 188 5.34 -10.76 -16.23
N ASP A 189 5.75 -11.67 -15.36
CA ASP A 189 5.05 -12.92 -15.06
C ASP A 189 3.97 -12.76 -13.96
N PHE A 190 3.81 -11.51 -13.46
CA PHE A 190 2.79 -11.10 -12.51
C PHE A 190 1.92 -9.96 -13.09
N PRO A 191 0.69 -9.75 -12.59
CA PRO A 191 -0.15 -8.64 -13.02
C PRO A 191 0.44 -7.28 -12.60
N THR A 192 0.23 -6.28 -13.45
CA THR A 192 0.49 -4.87 -13.13
C THR A 192 -0.83 -4.10 -13.08
N LEU A 193 -0.79 -2.81 -12.72
CA LEU A 193 -1.97 -1.96 -12.76
C LEU A 193 -2.19 -1.42 -14.18
N GLY A 194 -3.39 -1.65 -14.74
CA GLY A 194 -3.80 -1.09 -16.03
C GLY A 194 -4.52 0.26 -15.88
N GLN A 195 -5.37 0.37 -14.87
CA GLN A 195 -5.97 1.64 -14.44
C GLN A 195 -5.41 1.97 -13.06
N ILE A 196 -4.88 3.18 -12.89
CA ILE A 196 -4.23 3.63 -11.66
C ILE A 196 -4.97 4.85 -11.14
N ASP A 197 -5.42 4.77 -9.90
CA ASP A 197 -5.93 5.90 -9.14
C ASP A 197 -4.84 6.39 -8.20
N THR A 198 -4.68 7.71 -8.15
CA THR A 198 -3.68 8.37 -7.34
C THR A 198 -4.37 9.36 -6.41
N MET A 199 -4.11 9.23 -5.12
CA MET A 199 -4.66 10.12 -4.10
C MET A 199 -3.55 10.59 -3.17
N TYR A 200 -3.66 11.81 -2.67
CA TYR A 200 -2.80 12.26 -1.58
C TYR A 200 -3.47 11.90 -0.25
N THR A 201 -2.69 11.38 0.70
CA THR A 201 -3.25 10.77 1.92
C THR A 201 -3.92 11.74 2.88
N ASP A 202 -3.71 13.06 2.74
CA ASP A 202 -4.46 14.10 3.50
C ASP A 202 -5.97 13.96 3.32
N GLN A 203 -6.41 13.53 2.13
CA GLN A 203 -7.84 13.35 1.80
C GLN A 203 -8.44 12.11 2.47
N LEU A 204 -7.60 11.18 2.91
CA LEU A 204 -7.98 9.88 3.45
C LEU A 204 -7.77 9.76 4.96
N GLN A 205 -7.09 10.72 5.56
CA GLN A 205 -6.71 10.70 6.97
C GLN A 205 -7.61 11.59 7.80
N LYS A 206 -7.73 11.24 9.09
CA LYS A 206 -8.43 12.10 10.05
C LYS A 206 -7.79 13.49 10.11
N PRO A 207 -8.57 14.56 10.27
CA PRO A 207 -8.02 15.89 10.53
C PRO A 207 -7.15 15.89 11.80
N PRO A 208 -6.10 16.74 11.85
CA PRO A 208 -5.29 16.90 13.05
C PRO A 208 -6.15 17.22 14.29
N GLY A 209 -5.78 16.62 15.44
CA GLY A 209 -6.50 16.82 16.69
C GLY A 209 -7.84 16.10 16.83
N THR A 210 -8.28 15.38 15.80
CA THR A 210 -9.55 14.64 15.83
C THR A 210 -9.33 13.23 16.37
N ASP A 211 -10.23 12.74 17.22
CA ASP A 211 -10.27 11.33 17.62
C ASP A 211 -10.62 10.43 16.43
N PHE A 212 -9.83 9.39 16.20
CA PHE A 212 -9.98 8.52 15.02
C PHE A 212 -11.33 7.81 14.99
N TRP A 213 -11.78 7.26 16.12
CA TRP A 213 -13.00 6.46 16.17
C TRP A 213 -14.24 7.32 15.97
N LYS A 214 -14.28 8.52 16.55
CA LYS A 214 -15.36 9.49 16.33
C LYS A 214 -15.38 10.01 14.90
N TRP A 215 -14.20 10.20 14.31
CA TRP A 215 -14.10 10.66 12.93
C TRP A 215 -14.61 9.62 11.95
N ILE A 216 -14.22 8.33 12.09
CA ILE A 216 -14.58 7.31 11.11
C ILE A 216 -16.08 7.00 11.08
N GLU A 217 -16.81 7.23 12.18
CA GLU A 217 -18.28 7.10 12.24
C GLU A 217 -19.00 8.12 11.34
N THR A 218 -18.40 9.28 11.14
CA THR A 218 -19.02 10.41 10.43
C THR A 218 -18.27 10.84 9.18
N ALA A 219 -17.10 10.23 8.92
CA ALA A 219 -16.26 10.62 7.80
C ALA A 219 -16.97 10.42 6.45
N GLN A 220 -17.00 11.48 5.66
CA GLN A 220 -17.43 11.44 4.27
C GLN A 220 -16.19 11.58 3.39
N ILE A 221 -15.59 10.46 3.03
CA ILE A 221 -14.46 10.44 2.09
C ILE A 221 -15.03 10.66 0.69
N LYS A 222 -14.70 11.80 0.11
CA LYS A 222 -15.02 12.08 -1.30
C LYS A 222 -13.91 11.46 -2.15
N LEU A 223 -14.25 10.41 -2.86
CA LEU A 223 -13.39 9.76 -3.84
C LEU A 223 -13.55 10.43 -5.19
#